data_cd70efa00718323ec6aef60796da7714
#
_entry.id   cd70efa00718323ec6aef60796da7714
#
_cell.length_a   1.000
_cell.length_b   1.000
_cell.length_c   1.000
_cell.angle_alpha   90.00
_cell.angle_beta   90.00
_cell.angle_gamma   90.00
#
_symmetry.space_group_name_H-M   'P 1'
#
loop_
_entity.id
_entity.type
_entity.pdbx_description
1 polymer ?
#
loop_
_entity_poly.entity_id
_entity_poly.type
_entity_poly.pdbx_seq_one_letter_code
_entity_poly.pdbx_strand_id
1 'polypeptide(L)'
;GTAKVLADGGEYCHLCMTSKQVRTVMKTSTRAGFGPERGLARAMGRRAGFPRREPDGMWHTGIRFPEENALPQILRIAAESDSALAVHAIGNGAVASVLRALAADSGLAEDVSVRVEHAMAIDIALIGSLAANRLPVVAQPGFLTAFGHELNLTPVPKPLQLMPFRTMLDAGIPLTFSSDFPAAELNPWTGVAAAAARLDSHGSAIDPEQALTVAEALTAYTATAADTLGLDDAGTLEPGNRADLIWCDADPHATAVADLPGITVLSTWIDGRRVFSAV
;
A
#
# COMPACT_ATOMS: atom_id res chain seq x y z
N GLY A 1 15.06 -14.88 5.92
CA GLY A 1 13.61 -14.89 5.60
C GLY A 1 12.96 -13.57 5.96
N THR A 2 11.65 -13.42 5.68
CA THR A 2 10.88 -12.22 6.04
C THR A 2 9.83 -12.58 7.09
N ALA A 3 9.84 -11.89 8.22
CA ALA A 3 8.76 -11.93 9.20
C ALA A 3 7.73 -10.84 8.90
N LYS A 4 6.44 -11.10 9.17
CA LYS A 4 5.38 -10.08 9.05
C LYS A 4 4.79 -9.77 10.41
N VAL A 5 4.63 -8.47 10.69
CA VAL A 5 3.98 -7.96 11.90
C VAL A 5 2.89 -6.95 11.52
N LEU A 6 1.83 -6.89 12.32
CA LEU A 6 0.73 -5.95 12.11
C LEU A 6 0.87 -4.80 13.11
N ALA A 7 0.93 -3.56 12.64
CA ALA A 7 0.88 -2.36 13.46
C ALA A 7 -0.56 -1.82 13.64
N ASP A 8 -1.46 -2.15 12.71
CA ASP A 8 -2.89 -1.85 12.79
C ASP A 8 -3.74 -2.94 12.14
N GLY A 9 -5.05 -2.70 12.00
CA GLY A 9 -6.01 -3.63 11.39
C GLY A 9 -6.33 -3.29 9.94
N GLY A 10 -7.60 -3.44 9.52
CA GLY A 10 -8.08 -3.14 8.16
C GLY A 10 -8.28 -1.65 7.90
N GLU A 11 -9.06 -1.34 6.86
CA GLU A 11 -9.33 0.03 6.40
C GLU A 11 -9.78 0.95 7.55
N TYR A 12 -9.33 2.19 7.55
CA TYR A 12 -9.57 3.20 8.59
C TYR A 12 -9.07 2.84 10.00
N CYS A 13 -8.29 1.76 10.15
CA CYS A 13 -7.61 1.49 11.42
C CYS A 13 -6.43 2.45 11.61
N HIS A 14 -6.19 2.76 12.89
CA HIS A 14 -5.12 3.62 13.37
C HIS A 14 -4.95 4.93 12.57
N LEU A 15 -6.06 5.58 12.22
CA LEU A 15 -6.01 6.97 11.77
C LEU A 15 -5.82 7.87 13.00
N CYS A 16 -4.78 8.68 12.95
CA CYS A 16 -4.51 9.74 13.92
C CYS A 16 -5.01 11.06 13.34
N MET A 17 -5.98 11.69 14.00
CA MET A 17 -6.72 12.83 13.46
C MET A 17 -6.84 13.96 14.49
N THR A 18 -6.80 15.20 14.00
CA THR A 18 -7.17 16.37 14.80
C THR A 18 -8.68 16.41 15.03
N SER A 19 -9.12 17.16 16.06
CA SER A 19 -10.56 17.40 16.30
C SER A 19 -11.28 18.04 15.12
N LYS A 20 -10.57 18.82 14.27
CA LYS A 20 -11.14 19.39 13.03
C LYS A 20 -11.42 18.30 11.99
N GLN A 21 -10.48 17.37 11.79
CA GLN A 21 -10.62 16.24 10.87
C GLN A 21 -11.76 15.32 11.29
N VAL A 22 -11.85 14.95 12.57
CA VAL A 22 -12.96 14.14 13.10
C VAL A 22 -14.31 14.80 12.83
N ARG A 23 -14.45 16.12 13.11
CA ARG A 23 -15.70 16.83 12.79
C ARG A 23 -16.03 16.81 11.30
N THR A 24 -15.03 16.88 10.43
CA THR A 24 -15.23 16.79 8.97
C THR A 24 -15.75 15.41 8.57
N VAL A 25 -15.10 14.34 9.03
CA VAL A 25 -15.54 12.95 8.79
C VAL A 25 -16.97 12.72 9.27
N MET A 26 -17.29 13.14 10.50
CA MET A 26 -18.64 13.01 11.04
C MET A 26 -19.69 13.75 10.21
N LYS A 27 -19.39 14.97 9.74
CA LYS A 27 -20.31 15.73 8.85
C LYS A 27 -20.51 15.06 7.50
N THR A 28 -19.45 14.48 6.92
CA THR A 28 -19.52 13.78 5.63
C THR A 28 -20.33 12.49 5.79
N SER A 29 -20.03 11.70 6.82
CA SER A 29 -20.75 10.46 7.12
C SER A 29 -22.23 10.67 7.43
N THR A 30 -22.61 11.79 8.09
CA THR A 30 -24.02 12.12 8.34
C THR A 30 -24.75 12.57 7.07
N ARG A 31 -24.09 13.22 6.12
CA ARG A 31 -24.66 13.59 4.81
C ARG A 31 -24.88 12.38 3.91
N ALA A 32 -23.95 11.43 3.89
CA ALA A 32 -24.11 10.14 3.22
C ALA A 32 -25.18 9.24 3.87
N GLY A 33 -25.51 9.50 5.14
CA GLY A 33 -26.28 8.61 6.03
C GLY A 33 -27.80 8.57 5.82
N PHE A 34 -28.39 9.16 4.77
CA PHE A 34 -29.82 9.10 4.49
C PHE A 34 -30.20 8.15 3.34
N GLY A 35 -29.24 7.46 2.73
CA GLY A 35 -29.42 6.47 1.66
C GLY A 35 -29.31 5.01 2.10
N PRO A 36 -29.46 4.05 1.17
CA PRO A 36 -29.29 2.61 1.40
C PRO A 36 -27.90 2.24 1.93
N GLU A 37 -26.94 3.16 1.84
CA GLU A 37 -25.55 3.05 2.29
C GLU A 37 -25.35 3.21 3.81
N ARG A 38 -26.43 3.39 4.58
CA ARG A 38 -26.40 3.38 6.06
C ARG A 38 -25.74 2.14 6.67
N GLY A 39 -25.78 1.02 5.94
CA GLY A 39 -25.13 -0.22 6.35
C GLY A 39 -23.63 -0.10 6.40
N LEU A 40 -23.04 0.65 5.46
CA LEU A 40 -21.62 0.78 5.29
C LEU A 40 -20.96 1.67 6.33
N ALA A 41 -21.48 2.89 6.56
CA ALA A 41 -20.97 3.78 7.62
C ALA A 41 -21.09 3.09 9.02
N ARG A 42 -22.11 2.24 9.21
CA ARG A 42 -22.25 1.39 10.39
C ARG A 42 -21.25 0.23 10.42
N ALA A 43 -20.95 -0.39 9.27
CA ALA A 43 -19.95 -1.45 9.17
C ALA A 43 -18.54 -0.90 9.39
N MET A 44 -18.24 0.28 8.87
CA MET A 44 -16.97 0.97 9.08
C MET A 44 -16.81 1.40 10.55
N GLY A 45 -17.83 1.98 11.15
CA GLY A 45 -17.83 2.29 12.59
C GLY A 45 -17.69 1.05 13.49
N ARG A 46 -18.12 -0.14 13.01
CA ARG A 46 -17.92 -1.40 13.72
C ARG A 46 -16.54 -2.01 13.49
N ARG A 47 -15.93 -1.83 12.31
CA ARG A 47 -14.59 -2.36 11.97
C ARG A 47 -13.48 -1.48 12.53
N ALA A 48 -13.56 -0.17 12.35
CA ALA A 48 -12.55 0.78 12.83
C ALA A 48 -12.80 1.27 14.27
N GLY A 49 -13.98 1.09 14.82
CA GLY A 49 -14.39 1.65 16.10
C GLY A 49 -14.63 3.16 16.04
N PHE A 50 -15.25 3.72 17.10
CA PHE A 50 -15.40 5.17 17.23
C PHE A 50 -14.06 5.80 17.55
N PRO A 51 -13.74 6.98 16.95
CA PRO A 51 -12.54 7.73 17.32
C PRO A 51 -12.49 8.00 18.83
N ARG A 52 -11.36 7.73 19.44
CA ARG A 52 -11.09 8.03 20.86
C ARG A 52 -10.02 9.09 20.95
N ARG A 53 -10.25 10.08 21.83
CA ARG A 53 -9.24 11.10 22.12
C ARG A 53 -8.23 10.55 23.10
N GLU A 54 -6.95 10.72 22.79
CA GLU A 54 -5.86 10.22 23.60
C GLU A 54 -5.08 11.34 24.31
N PRO A 55 -4.15 11.00 25.22
CA PRO A 55 -3.37 11.99 25.99
C PRO A 55 -2.53 12.92 25.11
N ASP A 56 -2.15 12.49 23.89
CA ASP A 56 -1.47 13.31 22.87
C ASP A 56 -2.37 14.42 22.29
N GLY A 57 -3.65 14.47 22.70
CA GLY A 57 -4.64 15.42 22.22
C GLY A 57 -5.25 15.08 20.85
N MET A 58 -4.79 14.01 20.22
CA MET A 58 -5.28 13.53 18.94
C MET A 58 -6.41 12.51 19.10
N TRP A 59 -7.12 12.28 18.02
CA TRP A 59 -8.18 11.26 17.94
C TRP A 59 -7.67 10.08 17.14
N HIS A 60 -7.76 8.90 17.73
CA HIS A 60 -7.32 7.65 17.12
C HIS A 60 -8.50 6.73 16.82
N THR A 61 -8.45 6.03 15.69
CA THR A 61 -9.45 5.03 15.30
C THR A 61 -8.86 3.62 15.34
N GLY A 62 -9.73 2.64 15.47
CA GLY A 62 -9.44 1.24 15.21
C GLY A 62 -8.45 0.60 16.17
N ILE A 63 -7.87 -0.49 15.67
CA ILE A 63 -6.98 -1.37 16.44
C ILE A 63 -5.54 -0.94 16.21
N ARG A 64 -4.74 -0.99 17.25
CA ARG A 64 -3.30 -0.83 17.24
C ARG A 64 -2.62 -2.12 17.69
N PHE A 65 -1.65 -2.57 16.94
CA PHE A 65 -0.74 -3.68 17.24
C PHE A 65 0.68 -3.22 16.92
N PRO A 66 1.67 -3.71 17.59
CA PRO A 66 1.68 -4.25 18.95
C PRO A 66 1.54 -3.13 20.00
N GLU A 67 1.52 -3.48 21.30
CA GLU A 67 1.63 -2.49 22.37
C GLU A 67 2.85 -1.56 22.14
N GLU A 68 2.75 -0.32 22.58
CA GLU A 68 3.59 0.83 22.18
C GLU A 68 5.11 0.58 22.20
N ASN A 69 5.57 -0.38 23.02
CA ASN A 69 7.00 -0.74 23.16
C ASN A 69 7.39 -2.07 22.48
N ALA A 70 6.46 -2.77 21.84
CA ALA A 70 6.79 -4.09 21.27
C ALA A 70 7.46 -3.96 19.89
N LEU A 71 7.14 -2.94 19.09
CA LEU A 71 7.72 -2.79 17.75
C LEU A 71 9.25 -2.59 17.77
N PRO A 72 9.85 -1.76 18.66
CA PRO A 72 11.30 -1.70 18.80
C PRO A 72 11.94 -3.05 19.20
N GLN A 73 11.27 -3.83 20.05
CA GLN A 73 11.76 -5.16 20.43
C GLN A 73 11.71 -6.15 19.26
N ILE A 74 10.63 -6.11 18.46
CA ILE A 74 10.48 -6.94 17.26
C ILE A 74 11.58 -6.60 16.24
N LEU A 75 11.88 -5.32 16.05
CA LEU A 75 12.97 -4.87 15.18
C LEU A 75 14.32 -5.42 15.62
N ARG A 76 14.62 -5.39 16.93
CA ARG A 76 15.86 -5.99 17.46
C ARG A 76 15.94 -7.50 17.23
N ILE A 77 14.85 -8.22 17.48
CA ILE A 77 14.78 -9.66 17.21
C ILE A 77 14.99 -9.96 15.72
N ALA A 78 14.44 -9.14 14.83
CA ALA A 78 14.64 -9.27 13.39
C ALA A 78 16.11 -9.04 13.01
N ALA A 79 16.76 -8.01 13.55
CA ALA A 79 18.19 -7.76 13.36
C ALA A 79 19.05 -8.93 13.86
N GLU A 80 18.82 -9.39 15.09
CA GLU A 80 19.55 -10.52 15.71
C GLU A 80 19.38 -11.83 14.95
N SER A 81 18.27 -12.02 14.23
CA SER A 81 17.95 -13.22 13.46
C SER A 81 18.22 -13.11 11.96
N ASP A 82 18.87 -12.04 11.51
CA ASP A 82 19.11 -11.76 10.07
C ASP A 82 17.82 -11.92 9.23
N SER A 83 16.75 -11.35 9.72
CA SER A 83 15.42 -11.44 9.11
C SER A 83 14.92 -10.08 8.64
N ALA A 84 14.44 -10.01 7.41
CA ALA A 84 13.70 -8.85 6.95
C ALA A 84 12.35 -8.73 7.68
N LEU A 85 11.82 -7.52 7.83
CA LEU A 85 10.55 -7.26 8.48
C LEU A 85 9.56 -6.54 7.55
N ALA A 86 8.41 -7.16 7.31
CA ALA A 86 7.28 -6.55 6.66
C ALA A 86 6.28 -6.04 7.72
N VAL A 87 6.03 -4.75 7.76
CA VAL A 87 5.13 -4.15 8.76
C VAL A 87 3.85 -3.69 8.09
N HIS A 88 2.74 -4.37 8.39
CA HIS A 88 1.42 -3.95 7.99
C HIS A 88 1.04 -2.65 8.73
N ALA A 89 0.84 -1.57 8.00
CA ALA A 89 0.53 -0.24 8.52
C ALA A 89 -0.35 0.54 7.53
N ILE A 90 -1.65 0.51 7.71
CA ILE A 90 -2.64 1.13 6.82
C ILE A 90 -2.79 2.62 7.11
N GLY A 91 -3.00 2.97 8.38
CA GLY A 91 -3.24 4.33 8.82
C GLY A 91 -1.96 5.12 9.11
N ASN A 92 -2.08 6.44 9.04
CA ASN A 92 -0.97 7.35 9.34
C ASN A 92 -0.39 7.16 10.76
N GLY A 93 -1.20 6.79 11.74
CA GLY A 93 -0.74 6.49 13.09
C GLY A 93 0.14 5.24 13.15
N ALA A 94 -0.18 4.19 12.39
CA ALA A 94 0.62 2.98 12.29
C ALA A 94 1.96 3.24 11.60
N VAL A 95 1.95 3.95 10.46
CA VAL A 95 3.17 4.38 9.76
C VAL A 95 4.06 5.22 10.66
N ALA A 96 3.47 6.18 11.40
CA ALA A 96 4.21 6.99 12.37
C ALA A 96 4.82 6.13 13.50
N SER A 97 4.18 5.03 13.90
CA SER A 97 4.71 4.12 14.91
C SER A 97 5.93 3.34 14.40
N VAL A 98 5.93 2.92 13.13
CA VAL A 98 7.11 2.31 12.48
C VAL A 98 8.28 3.27 12.47
N LEU A 99 8.06 4.50 12.02
CA LEU A 99 9.11 5.54 11.96
C LEU A 99 9.67 5.87 13.35
N ARG A 100 8.80 5.97 14.37
CA ARG A 100 9.26 6.17 15.76
C ARG A 100 10.08 5.00 16.29
N ALA A 101 9.69 3.77 15.97
CA ALA A 101 10.42 2.60 16.41
C ALA A 101 11.83 2.52 15.80
N LEU A 102 11.98 2.87 14.53
CA LEU A 102 13.27 2.97 13.84
C LEU A 102 14.12 4.13 14.41
N ALA A 103 13.51 5.28 14.68
CA ALA A 103 14.21 6.44 15.25
C ALA A 103 14.66 6.25 16.71
N ALA A 104 14.03 5.33 17.45
CA ALA A 104 14.40 5.05 18.85
C ALA A 104 15.76 4.35 18.98
N ASP A 105 16.24 3.70 17.90
CA ASP A 105 17.54 3.04 17.86
C ASP A 105 18.09 3.15 16.43
N SER A 106 18.99 4.11 16.22
CA SER A 106 19.54 4.43 14.90
C SER A 106 20.32 3.29 14.26
N GLY A 107 20.86 2.36 15.04
CA GLY A 107 21.55 1.15 14.55
C GLY A 107 20.57 0.16 13.91
N LEU A 108 19.34 0.07 14.39
CA LEU A 108 18.34 -0.87 13.86
C LEU A 108 17.95 -0.59 12.40
N ALA A 109 17.99 0.66 11.98
CA ALA A 109 17.65 1.03 10.61
C ALA A 109 18.71 0.58 9.58
N GLU A 110 19.95 0.33 10.03
CA GLU A 110 21.05 -0.16 9.20
C GLU A 110 21.14 -1.69 9.23
N ASP A 111 20.73 -2.31 10.34
CA ASP A 111 20.91 -3.75 10.59
C ASP A 111 19.72 -4.59 10.12
N VAL A 112 18.55 -3.99 9.89
CA VAL A 112 17.33 -4.72 9.52
C VAL A 112 16.70 -4.16 8.25
N SER A 113 16.42 -5.02 7.27
CA SER A 113 15.62 -4.65 6.11
C SER A 113 14.15 -4.54 6.51
N VAL A 114 13.62 -3.32 6.56
CA VAL A 114 12.21 -3.04 6.91
C VAL A 114 11.47 -2.50 5.69
N ARG A 115 10.25 -3.00 5.46
CA ARG A 115 9.32 -2.42 4.50
C ARG A 115 7.95 -2.18 5.13
N VAL A 116 7.26 -1.17 4.66
CA VAL A 116 5.89 -0.83 5.09
C VAL A 116 4.89 -1.40 4.09
N GLU A 117 3.97 -2.22 4.56
CA GLU A 117 2.87 -2.72 3.75
C GLU A 117 1.69 -1.74 3.84
N HIS A 118 1.08 -1.45 2.70
CA HIS A 118 -0.09 -0.60 2.48
C HIS A 118 0.19 0.90 2.49
N ALA A 119 0.47 1.52 3.64
CA ALA A 119 0.58 2.97 3.81
C ALA A 119 -0.58 3.72 3.12
N MET A 120 -1.82 3.23 3.33
CA MET A 120 -2.97 3.58 2.50
C MET A 120 -3.50 4.98 2.76
N ALA A 121 -3.48 5.43 4.02
CA ALA A 121 -3.99 6.75 4.43
C ALA A 121 -2.91 7.53 5.18
N ILE A 122 -2.11 8.31 4.47
CA ILE A 122 -0.97 9.04 5.03
C ILE A 122 -0.91 10.49 4.54
N ASP A 123 -0.14 11.32 5.21
CA ASP A 123 0.09 12.73 4.86
C ASP A 123 1.50 12.95 4.27
N ILE A 124 1.71 14.15 3.73
CA ILE A 124 2.96 14.53 3.07
C ILE A 124 4.18 14.49 4.01
N ALA A 125 3.98 14.74 5.31
CA ALA A 125 5.07 14.73 6.28
C ALA A 125 5.58 13.31 6.53
N LEU A 126 4.66 12.33 6.61
CA LEU A 126 5.00 10.91 6.72
C LEU A 126 5.65 10.39 5.43
N ILE A 127 5.16 10.81 4.25
CA ILE A 127 5.80 10.49 2.96
C ILE A 127 7.24 10.99 2.96
N GLY A 128 7.48 12.25 3.36
CA GLY A 128 8.83 12.80 3.48
C GLY A 128 9.71 12.01 4.45
N SER A 129 9.15 11.55 5.56
CA SER A 129 9.89 10.74 6.55
C SER A 129 10.21 9.33 6.03
N LEU A 130 9.29 8.68 5.31
CA LEU A 130 9.54 7.40 4.65
C LEU A 130 10.65 7.53 3.61
N ALA A 131 10.60 8.57 2.77
CA ALA A 131 11.62 8.86 1.77
C ALA A 131 13.00 9.13 2.38
N ALA A 132 13.07 9.95 3.44
CA ALA A 132 14.31 10.26 4.14
C ALA A 132 14.98 9.02 4.75
N ASN A 133 14.20 8.04 5.18
CA ASN A 133 14.69 6.75 5.69
C ASN A 133 14.81 5.68 4.61
N ARG A 134 14.54 6.00 3.35
CA ARG A 134 14.54 5.04 2.21
C ARG A 134 13.71 3.78 2.48
N LEU A 135 12.64 3.92 3.25
CA LEU A 135 11.76 2.78 3.58
C LEU A 135 10.89 2.42 2.37
N PRO A 136 11.00 1.18 1.86
CA PRO A 136 10.11 0.70 0.81
C PRO A 136 8.66 0.66 1.27
N VAL A 137 7.75 1.00 0.36
CA VAL A 137 6.31 0.85 0.56
C VAL A 137 5.78 -0.18 -0.44
N VAL A 138 5.13 -1.22 0.07
CA VAL A 138 4.44 -2.23 -0.73
C VAL A 138 2.94 -1.92 -0.73
N ALA A 139 2.46 -1.30 -1.78
CA ALA A 139 1.08 -0.85 -1.91
C ALA A 139 0.24 -1.77 -2.81
N GLN A 140 -1.08 -1.65 -2.72
CA GLN A 140 -2.02 -2.51 -3.44
C GLN A 140 -2.96 -1.68 -4.31
N PRO A 141 -2.59 -1.39 -5.57
CA PRO A 141 -3.44 -0.61 -6.47
C PRO A 141 -4.82 -1.25 -6.68
N GLY A 142 -4.91 -2.57 -6.65
CA GLY A 142 -6.17 -3.31 -6.77
C GLY A 142 -7.21 -2.95 -5.69
N PHE A 143 -6.78 -2.36 -4.56
CA PHE A 143 -7.71 -1.86 -3.53
C PHE A 143 -8.58 -0.70 -4.01
N LEU A 144 -8.12 0.07 -5.01
CA LEU A 144 -8.95 1.09 -5.66
C LEU A 144 -10.19 0.48 -6.32
N THR A 145 -10.05 -0.67 -6.95
CA THR A 145 -11.18 -1.39 -7.54
C THR A 145 -11.97 -2.18 -6.51
N ALA A 146 -11.28 -2.85 -5.58
CA ALA A 146 -11.93 -3.73 -4.59
C ALA A 146 -12.72 -2.94 -3.52
N PHE A 147 -12.18 -1.83 -3.02
CA PHE A 147 -12.74 -1.07 -1.90
C PHE A 147 -12.97 0.41 -2.23
N GLY A 148 -12.61 0.85 -3.43
CA GLY A 148 -12.58 2.26 -3.79
C GLY A 148 -13.94 2.94 -3.71
N HIS A 149 -15.02 2.22 -4.03
CA HIS A 149 -16.37 2.77 -3.90
C HIS A 149 -16.67 3.17 -2.45
N GLU A 150 -16.40 2.28 -1.50
CA GLU A 150 -16.58 2.54 -0.08
C GLU A 150 -15.69 3.68 0.42
N LEU A 151 -14.43 3.70 -0.04
CA LEU A 151 -13.48 4.75 0.30
C LEU A 151 -13.90 6.13 -0.23
N ASN A 152 -14.52 6.19 -1.41
CA ASN A 152 -15.09 7.42 -1.97
C ASN A 152 -16.28 7.96 -1.17
N LEU A 153 -17.11 7.06 -0.60
CA LEU A 153 -18.23 7.45 0.25
C LEU A 153 -17.78 8.09 1.57
N THR A 154 -16.60 7.70 2.04
CA THR A 154 -16.05 8.21 3.30
C THR A 154 -14.58 8.61 3.10
N PRO A 155 -14.31 9.70 2.36
CA PRO A 155 -12.96 10.09 2.04
C PRO A 155 -12.14 10.41 3.29
N VAL A 156 -10.86 10.05 3.24
CA VAL A 156 -9.93 10.38 4.32
C VAL A 156 -9.84 11.91 4.50
N PRO A 157 -9.82 12.40 5.75
CA PRO A 157 -9.84 13.84 5.99
C PRO A 157 -8.49 14.48 5.67
N LYS A 158 -8.49 15.52 4.84
CA LYS A 158 -7.26 16.30 4.55
C LYS A 158 -6.56 16.74 5.85
N PRO A 159 -5.21 16.75 5.93
CA PRO A 159 -4.27 16.58 4.80
C PRO A 159 -3.94 15.13 4.45
N LEU A 160 -4.60 14.12 5.06
CA LEU A 160 -4.40 12.74 4.67
C LEU A 160 -4.77 12.54 3.20
N GLN A 161 -4.01 11.69 2.53
CA GLN A 161 -4.21 11.28 1.14
C GLN A 161 -4.45 9.77 1.10
N LEU A 162 -5.29 9.33 0.17
CA LEU A 162 -5.61 7.92 -0.01
C LEU A 162 -4.72 7.34 -1.12
N MET A 163 -3.90 6.34 -0.75
CA MET A 163 -2.98 5.65 -1.68
C MET A 163 -2.24 6.66 -2.60
N PRO A 164 -1.43 7.56 -2.04
CA PRO A 164 -0.84 8.68 -2.78
C PRO A 164 0.39 8.25 -3.59
N PHE A 165 0.19 7.37 -4.59
CA PHE A 165 1.25 6.72 -5.34
C PHE A 165 2.17 7.71 -6.06
N ARG A 166 1.60 8.73 -6.74
CA ARG A 166 2.38 9.76 -7.41
C ARG A 166 3.24 10.53 -6.41
N THR A 167 2.64 10.98 -5.30
CA THR A 167 3.37 11.71 -4.27
C THR A 167 4.48 10.86 -3.64
N MET A 168 4.26 9.56 -3.43
CA MET A 168 5.29 8.64 -2.94
C MET A 168 6.43 8.48 -3.93
N LEU A 169 6.11 8.26 -5.20
CA LEU A 169 7.11 8.07 -6.26
C LEU A 169 7.94 9.33 -6.47
N ASP A 170 7.30 10.51 -6.52
CA ASP A 170 7.96 11.81 -6.67
C ASP A 170 8.84 12.15 -5.46
N ALA A 171 8.52 11.66 -4.28
CA ALA A 171 9.35 11.76 -3.08
C ALA A 171 10.55 10.79 -3.08
N GLY A 172 10.67 9.90 -4.05
CA GLY A 172 11.74 8.92 -4.15
C GLY A 172 11.60 7.70 -3.24
N ILE A 173 10.39 7.40 -2.77
CA ILE A 173 10.12 6.17 -2.03
C ILE A 173 10.23 4.98 -3.00
N PRO A 174 10.95 3.88 -2.63
CA PRO A 174 10.88 2.62 -3.36
C PRO A 174 9.45 2.06 -3.29
N LEU A 175 8.62 2.43 -4.29
CA LEU A 175 7.22 2.03 -4.35
C LEU A 175 7.08 0.71 -5.08
N THR A 176 6.61 -0.30 -4.38
CA THR A 176 6.38 -1.66 -4.88
C THR A 176 4.89 -1.96 -4.87
N PHE A 177 4.44 -2.77 -5.82
CA PHE A 177 3.05 -3.17 -5.91
C PHE A 177 2.85 -4.66 -5.66
N SER A 178 1.72 -5.00 -5.03
CA SER A 178 1.24 -6.35 -4.80
C SER A 178 -0.28 -6.42 -4.86
N SER A 179 -0.85 -7.63 -4.85
CA SER A 179 -2.30 -7.82 -4.82
C SER A 179 -2.87 -7.90 -3.41
N ASP A 180 -2.07 -8.37 -2.44
CA ASP A 180 -2.54 -8.79 -1.12
C ASP A 180 -3.71 -9.79 -1.22
N PHE A 181 -3.60 -10.73 -2.20
CA PHE A 181 -4.63 -11.75 -2.44
C PHE A 181 -4.96 -12.52 -1.14
N PRO A 182 -6.26 -12.73 -0.83
CA PRO A 182 -7.45 -12.54 -1.66
C PRO A 182 -8.15 -11.18 -1.50
N ALA A 183 -7.52 -10.17 -0.89
CA ALA A 183 -8.13 -8.86 -0.66
C ALA A 183 -8.36 -8.09 -1.99
N ALA A 184 -7.48 -8.28 -2.96
CA ALA A 184 -7.70 -7.85 -4.35
C ALA A 184 -7.38 -8.99 -5.33
N GLU A 185 -7.67 -8.79 -6.60
CA GLU A 185 -7.41 -9.79 -7.64
C GLU A 185 -5.92 -10.10 -7.79
N LEU A 186 -5.62 -11.37 -8.06
CA LEU A 186 -4.25 -11.85 -8.26
C LEU A 186 -3.64 -11.37 -9.58
N ASN A 187 -4.48 -11.05 -10.59
CA ASN A 187 -4.03 -10.58 -11.90
C ASN A 187 -3.28 -9.23 -11.79
N PRO A 188 -1.97 -9.16 -12.06
CA PRO A 188 -1.21 -7.91 -11.92
C PRO A 188 -1.65 -6.82 -12.91
N TRP A 189 -2.21 -7.20 -14.05
CA TRP A 189 -2.72 -6.23 -15.04
C TRP A 189 -3.88 -5.41 -14.48
N THR A 190 -4.72 -6.01 -13.63
CA THR A 190 -5.77 -5.27 -12.90
C THR A 190 -5.17 -4.21 -11.98
N GLY A 191 -4.07 -4.54 -11.29
CA GLY A 191 -3.36 -3.59 -10.45
C GLY A 191 -2.69 -2.46 -11.24
N VAL A 192 -2.05 -2.77 -12.37
CA VAL A 192 -1.46 -1.77 -13.28
C VAL A 192 -2.54 -0.82 -13.80
N ALA A 193 -3.67 -1.37 -14.27
CA ALA A 193 -4.81 -0.58 -14.73
C ALA A 193 -5.37 0.32 -13.61
N ALA A 194 -5.51 -0.22 -12.40
CA ALA A 194 -6.01 0.53 -11.25
C ALA A 194 -5.07 1.69 -10.86
N ALA A 195 -3.74 1.47 -10.87
CA ALA A 195 -2.76 2.52 -10.60
C ALA A 195 -2.81 3.65 -11.63
N ALA A 196 -3.05 3.31 -12.90
CA ALA A 196 -3.07 4.27 -14.01
C ALA A 196 -4.42 4.99 -14.16
N ALA A 197 -5.54 4.27 -14.03
CA ALA A 197 -6.88 4.86 -14.21
C ALA A 197 -7.41 5.51 -12.94
N ARG A 198 -7.07 4.99 -11.77
CA ARG A 198 -7.58 5.41 -10.44
C ARG A 198 -9.10 5.50 -10.39
N LEU A 199 -9.75 4.44 -10.87
CA LEU A 199 -11.21 4.30 -10.85
C LEU A 199 -11.64 3.25 -9.83
N ASP A 200 -12.75 3.51 -9.14
CA ASP A 200 -13.43 2.50 -8.36
C ASP A 200 -14.23 1.51 -9.24
N SER A 201 -14.83 0.50 -8.64
CA SER A 201 -15.63 -0.51 -9.33
C SER A 201 -16.88 0.04 -10.05
N HIS A 202 -17.27 1.29 -9.78
CA HIS A 202 -18.38 2.01 -10.41
C HIS A 202 -17.90 3.02 -11.47
N GLY A 203 -16.58 3.08 -11.75
CA GLY A 203 -15.99 4.03 -12.69
C GLY A 203 -15.82 5.44 -12.14
N SER A 204 -15.97 5.64 -10.83
CA SER A 204 -15.75 6.96 -10.22
C SER A 204 -14.26 7.17 -9.92
N ALA A 205 -13.76 8.36 -10.24
CA ALA A 205 -12.36 8.68 -10.01
C ALA A 205 -12.03 8.85 -8.50
N ILE A 206 -10.84 8.38 -8.11
CA ILE A 206 -10.28 8.50 -6.75
C ILE A 206 -8.94 9.24 -6.85
N ASP A 207 -8.91 10.51 -6.43
CA ASP A 207 -7.69 11.35 -6.44
C ASP A 207 -6.88 11.16 -7.75
N PRO A 208 -7.42 11.50 -8.94
CA PRO A 208 -6.82 11.18 -10.24
C PRO A 208 -5.43 11.79 -10.43
N GLU A 209 -5.07 12.82 -9.69
CA GLU A 209 -3.73 13.41 -9.65
C GLU A 209 -2.66 12.45 -9.08
N GLN A 210 -3.08 11.37 -8.42
CA GLN A 210 -2.20 10.34 -7.90
C GLN A 210 -1.97 9.18 -8.88
N ALA A 211 -2.44 9.31 -10.13
CA ALA A 211 -2.24 8.29 -11.15
C ALA A 211 -0.75 8.13 -11.54
N LEU A 212 -0.38 6.91 -11.85
CA LEU A 212 0.91 6.56 -12.43
C LEU A 212 0.75 6.26 -13.93
N THR A 213 1.84 6.36 -14.66
CA THR A 213 1.90 5.79 -16.00
C THR A 213 1.95 4.26 -15.93
N VAL A 214 1.58 3.58 -17.03
CA VAL A 214 1.70 2.12 -17.13
C VAL A 214 3.14 1.67 -16.90
N ALA A 215 4.12 2.40 -17.43
CA ALA A 215 5.54 2.09 -17.25
C ALA A 215 5.97 2.15 -15.77
N GLU A 216 5.58 3.19 -15.05
CA GLU A 216 5.87 3.33 -13.61
C GLU A 216 5.21 2.22 -12.79
N ALA A 217 3.95 1.88 -13.11
CA ALA A 217 3.24 0.79 -12.44
C ALA A 217 3.88 -0.58 -12.71
N LEU A 218 4.34 -0.84 -13.94
CA LEU A 218 5.10 -2.04 -14.28
C LEU A 218 6.43 -2.11 -13.53
N THR A 219 7.16 -1.01 -13.46
CA THR A 219 8.41 -0.92 -12.68
C THR A 219 8.17 -1.25 -11.21
N ALA A 220 7.06 -0.78 -10.63
CA ALA A 220 6.68 -1.09 -9.25
C ALA A 220 6.33 -2.59 -9.04
N TYR A 221 5.84 -3.28 -10.07
CA TYR A 221 5.58 -4.73 -10.01
C TYR A 221 6.82 -5.60 -10.34
N THR A 222 7.88 -5.03 -10.91
CA THR A 222 9.05 -5.77 -11.41
C THR A 222 10.35 -5.33 -10.75
N ALA A 223 11.05 -4.34 -11.30
CA ALA A 223 12.36 -3.93 -10.83
C ALA A 223 12.37 -3.46 -9.38
N THR A 224 11.45 -2.55 -9.00
CA THR A 224 11.36 -2.08 -7.61
C THR A 224 10.93 -3.19 -6.66
N ALA A 225 10.08 -4.14 -7.12
CA ALA A 225 9.68 -5.28 -6.31
C ALA A 225 10.87 -6.24 -6.04
N ALA A 226 11.66 -6.50 -7.04
CA ALA A 226 12.88 -7.32 -6.90
C ALA A 226 13.87 -6.68 -5.93
N ASP A 227 14.16 -5.40 -6.10
CA ASP A 227 15.02 -4.63 -5.19
C ASP A 227 14.51 -4.65 -3.75
N THR A 228 13.22 -4.40 -3.55
CA THR A 228 12.57 -4.46 -2.21
C THR A 228 12.67 -5.84 -1.54
N LEU A 229 12.76 -6.91 -2.34
CA LEU A 229 12.91 -8.28 -1.87
C LEU A 229 14.36 -8.73 -1.75
N GLY A 230 15.33 -7.89 -2.12
CA GLY A 230 16.76 -8.23 -2.14
C GLY A 230 17.10 -9.27 -3.22
N LEU A 231 16.45 -9.20 -4.37
CA LEU A 231 16.69 -10.06 -5.52
C LEU A 231 17.53 -9.29 -6.56
N ASP A 232 18.84 -9.28 -6.36
CA ASP A 232 19.78 -8.45 -7.15
C ASP A 232 19.87 -8.84 -8.63
N ASP A 233 19.47 -10.06 -8.97
CA ASP A 233 19.54 -10.64 -10.31
C ASP A 233 18.18 -10.77 -11.01
N ALA A 234 17.13 -10.10 -10.50
CA ALA A 234 15.76 -10.22 -10.99
C ALA A 234 15.11 -8.84 -11.30
N GLY A 235 13.91 -8.88 -11.85
CA GLY A 235 13.06 -7.69 -12.06
C GLY A 235 13.34 -6.90 -13.33
N THR A 236 14.46 -7.15 -14.04
CA THR A 236 14.79 -6.54 -15.34
C THR A 236 15.21 -7.57 -16.37
N LEU A 237 15.13 -7.23 -17.67
CA LEU A 237 15.55 -8.09 -18.78
C LEU A 237 16.97 -7.74 -19.25
N GLU A 238 17.87 -7.43 -18.33
CA GLU A 238 19.25 -7.10 -18.63
C GLU A 238 20.14 -8.35 -18.72
N PRO A 239 21.15 -8.36 -19.60
CA PRO A 239 22.11 -9.46 -19.66
C PRO A 239 22.83 -9.66 -18.33
N GLY A 240 22.80 -10.87 -17.82
CA GLY A 240 23.37 -11.25 -16.52
C GLY A 240 22.32 -11.51 -15.45
N ASN A 241 21.11 -11.01 -15.61
CA ASN A 241 20.00 -11.29 -14.72
C ASN A 241 19.34 -12.64 -15.03
N ARG A 242 18.63 -13.19 -14.04
CA ARG A 242 17.80 -14.37 -14.24
C ARG A 242 16.77 -14.10 -15.34
N ALA A 243 16.59 -15.06 -16.22
CA ALA A 243 15.58 -15.01 -17.25
C ALA A 243 14.18 -15.39 -16.66
N ASP A 244 13.71 -14.56 -15.70
CA ASP A 244 12.35 -14.60 -15.17
C ASP A 244 11.51 -13.64 -16.00
N LEU A 245 10.71 -14.16 -16.94
CA LEU A 245 9.95 -13.35 -17.88
C LEU A 245 8.61 -13.96 -18.26
N ILE A 246 7.72 -13.11 -18.72
CA ILE A 246 6.45 -13.51 -19.33
C ILE A 246 6.41 -13.04 -20.79
N TRP A 247 5.75 -13.82 -21.64
CA TRP A 247 5.38 -13.42 -22.99
C TRP A 247 3.88 -13.21 -23.04
N CYS A 248 3.46 -12.04 -23.48
CA CYS A 248 2.06 -11.64 -23.56
C CYS A 248 1.59 -11.51 -25.01
N ASP A 249 0.28 -11.59 -25.22
CA ASP A 249 -0.38 -11.42 -26.52
C ASP A 249 -0.47 -9.97 -26.98
N ALA A 250 -0.22 -9.00 -26.09
CA ALA A 250 -0.25 -7.56 -26.38
C ALA A 250 0.88 -6.82 -25.66
N ASP A 251 1.29 -5.68 -26.24
CA ASP A 251 2.22 -4.73 -25.61
C ASP A 251 1.46 -3.87 -24.59
N PRO A 252 1.77 -3.98 -23.28
CA PRO A 252 1.08 -3.20 -22.25
C PRO A 252 1.28 -1.68 -22.39
N HIS A 253 2.38 -1.24 -23.00
CA HIS A 253 2.64 0.20 -23.24
C HIS A 253 1.79 0.77 -24.37
N ALA A 254 1.33 -0.07 -25.31
CA ALA A 254 0.49 0.32 -26.43
C ALA A 254 -1.01 0.01 -26.18
N THR A 255 -1.32 -0.78 -25.17
CA THR A 255 -2.69 -1.17 -24.80
C THR A 255 -3.39 -0.05 -24.03
N ALA A 256 -4.65 0.23 -24.36
CA ALA A 256 -5.45 1.17 -23.58
C ALA A 256 -5.59 0.70 -22.13
N VAL A 257 -5.54 1.64 -21.17
CA VAL A 257 -5.53 1.30 -19.72
C VAL A 257 -6.73 0.42 -19.33
N ALA A 258 -7.90 0.67 -19.91
CA ALA A 258 -9.11 -0.12 -19.64
C ALA A 258 -9.03 -1.57 -20.15
N ASP A 259 -8.17 -1.84 -21.12
CA ASP A 259 -8.03 -3.16 -21.77
C ASP A 259 -6.88 -3.98 -21.18
N LEU A 260 -6.02 -3.36 -20.35
CA LEU A 260 -4.89 -4.03 -19.69
C LEU A 260 -5.27 -5.33 -18.96
N PRO A 261 -6.38 -5.40 -18.20
CA PRO A 261 -6.78 -6.64 -17.52
C PRO A 261 -7.03 -7.82 -18.45
N GLY A 262 -7.27 -7.57 -19.75
CA GLY A 262 -7.49 -8.56 -20.79
C GLY A 262 -6.20 -9.11 -21.41
N ILE A 263 -5.03 -8.57 -21.09
CA ILE A 263 -3.75 -9.09 -21.61
C ILE A 263 -3.54 -10.51 -21.13
N THR A 264 -3.29 -11.42 -22.08
CA THR A 264 -3.09 -12.83 -21.81
C THR A 264 -1.59 -13.16 -21.75
N VAL A 265 -1.17 -13.84 -20.69
CA VAL A 265 0.17 -14.42 -20.61
C VAL A 265 0.21 -15.69 -21.45
N LEU A 266 0.95 -15.69 -22.55
CA LEU A 266 1.12 -16.83 -23.46
C LEU A 266 2.12 -17.84 -22.93
N SER A 267 3.15 -17.38 -22.23
CA SER A 267 4.12 -18.25 -21.56
C SER A 267 4.87 -17.54 -20.45
N THR A 268 5.40 -18.35 -19.51
CA THR A 268 6.21 -17.87 -18.36
C THR A 268 7.49 -18.67 -18.30
N TRP A 269 8.61 -17.98 -18.09
CA TRP A 269 9.91 -18.57 -17.81
C TRP A 269 10.39 -18.19 -16.42
N ILE A 270 11.02 -19.12 -15.73
CA ILE A 270 11.74 -18.91 -14.47
C ILE A 270 13.15 -19.49 -14.67
N ASP A 271 14.15 -18.68 -14.42
CA ASP A 271 15.56 -19.03 -14.61
C ASP A 271 15.82 -19.62 -16.01
N GLY A 272 15.25 -18.98 -17.06
CA GLY A 272 15.36 -19.40 -18.45
C GLY A 272 14.59 -20.67 -18.81
N ARG A 273 13.90 -21.29 -17.86
CA ARG A 273 13.10 -22.49 -18.09
C ARG A 273 11.63 -22.14 -18.21
N ARG A 274 11.00 -22.53 -19.33
CA ARG A 274 9.57 -22.33 -19.51
C ARG A 274 8.78 -23.20 -18.54
N VAL A 275 8.00 -22.58 -17.66
CA VAL A 275 7.17 -23.22 -16.62
C VAL A 275 5.69 -23.21 -16.95
N PHE A 276 5.27 -22.33 -17.85
CA PHE A 276 3.90 -22.24 -18.33
C PHE A 276 3.85 -21.96 -19.83
N SER A 277 2.85 -22.51 -20.52
CA SER A 277 2.47 -22.19 -21.89
C SER A 277 0.95 -22.28 -22.02
N ALA A 278 0.34 -21.28 -22.63
CA ALA A 278 -1.09 -21.25 -22.93
C ALA A 278 -1.46 -22.06 -24.17
N VAL A 279 -0.45 -22.58 -24.94
CA VAL A 279 -0.61 -23.35 -26.17
C VAL A 279 0.12 -24.68 -26.01
#